data_937d802679f4204c7941d8fee880db25
#
_entry.id   937d802679f4204c7941d8fee880db25
#
_cell.length_a   1.000
_cell.length_b   1.000
_cell.length_c   1.000
_cell.angle_alpha   90.00
_cell.angle_beta   90.00
_cell.angle_gamma   90.00
#
_symmetry.space_group_name_H-M   'P 1'
#
loop_
_entity.id
_entity.type
_entity.pdbx_description
1 polymer ?
#
loop_
_entity_poly.entity_id
_entity_poly.type
_entity_poly.pdbx_seq_one_letter_code
_entity_poly.pdbx_strand_id
1 'polypeptide(L)'
;MLNIIIGIIGLGMVVFFHESGHFMAAKLCGVKVLTFSIGWGKKLFSFKKGDTEYCISLLPLGGYCKMKGEEILDDDTVYEDNSDSLSTAPAWKKAIIYFAGPFMNLVFAIVCFSIVWMGGTTTTSPPNRIVLASEYVQEGGPFAADQAGLKTGDYITAVNGKNIEHFQDLREAIATKAQETLDVTVDRDGQILKLALTPKLDKSTGAGQVGIYPWIDPVVGKVKEGSSAFIAGLQSGDIIVTANGDKITQYMDFVKVLWSKPGKLVLNVSRDGKEQRLIQVLDYNENGLVDPGLSFQMQTYHSPSLNVFQAVHKGVTESFKTLALTVRSLKLLFAGVNLNQAVSGPIRITYMLGEITTQGFAEGISEGLAMFLNFVALINIALFFMNLLPIPALDGGQILLCFIEMIRGKKVQPKIAVRYQVIGFAFLITLMIFALFNDVIFLIKR
;
A
#
# COMPACT_ATOMS: atom_id res chain seq x y z
N MET A 1 -11.50 -3.85 -17.60
CA MET A 1 -10.93 -5.19 -17.84
C MET A 1 -9.42 -5.21 -17.65
N LEU A 2 -8.67 -4.29 -18.24
CA LEU A 2 -7.20 -4.24 -18.12
C LEU A 2 -6.71 -4.21 -16.66
N ASN A 3 -7.31 -3.39 -15.80
CA ASN A 3 -6.94 -3.30 -14.37
C ASN A 3 -7.04 -4.64 -13.64
N ILE A 4 -8.07 -5.44 -13.95
CA ILE A 4 -8.26 -6.75 -13.32
C ILE A 4 -7.17 -7.72 -13.78
N ILE A 5 -6.84 -7.70 -15.07
CA ILE A 5 -5.78 -8.56 -15.64
C ILE A 5 -4.43 -8.23 -15.00
N ILE A 6 -4.06 -6.95 -14.93
CA ILE A 6 -2.82 -6.51 -14.28
C ILE A 6 -2.79 -6.92 -12.81
N GLY A 7 -3.90 -6.73 -12.10
CA GLY A 7 -4.01 -7.13 -10.70
C GLY A 7 -3.85 -8.63 -10.49
N ILE A 8 -4.47 -9.45 -11.33
CA ILE A 8 -4.32 -10.92 -11.31
C ILE A 8 -2.88 -11.34 -11.59
N ILE A 9 -2.22 -10.71 -12.57
CA ILE A 9 -0.80 -11.00 -12.86
C ILE A 9 0.06 -10.67 -11.64
N GLY A 10 -0.15 -9.50 -11.02
CA GLY A 10 0.61 -9.10 -9.83
C GLY A 10 0.43 -10.04 -8.66
N LEU A 11 -0.81 -10.42 -8.32
CA LEU A 11 -1.08 -11.41 -7.27
C LEU A 11 -0.52 -12.79 -7.62
N GLY A 12 -0.63 -13.20 -8.88
CA GLY A 12 -0.02 -14.45 -9.35
C GLY A 12 1.49 -14.49 -9.15
N MET A 13 2.19 -13.37 -9.42
CA MET A 13 3.63 -13.25 -9.15
C MET A 13 3.94 -13.38 -7.66
N VAL A 14 3.20 -12.68 -6.81
CA VAL A 14 3.38 -12.75 -5.35
C VAL A 14 3.27 -14.18 -4.84
N VAL A 15 2.21 -14.89 -5.24
CA VAL A 15 1.97 -16.28 -4.87
C VAL A 15 3.05 -17.21 -5.44
N PHE A 16 3.42 -17.03 -6.70
CA PHE A 16 4.46 -17.83 -7.35
C PHE A 16 5.78 -17.77 -6.58
N PHE A 17 6.23 -16.58 -6.18
CA PHE A 17 7.49 -16.46 -5.44
C PHE A 17 7.38 -17.05 -4.03
N HIS A 18 6.24 -16.89 -3.35
CA HIS A 18 5.99 -17.52 -2.07
C HIS A 18 6.09 -19.03 -2.14
N GLU A 19 5.32 -19.67 -3.02
CA GLU A 19 5.31 -21.11 -3.19
C GLU A 19 6.67 -21.65 -3.69
N SER A 20 7.38 -20.86 -4.50
CA SER A 20 8.73 -21.19 -4.96
C SER A 20 9.73 -21.29 -3.79
N GLY A 21 9.53 -20.49 -2.73
CA GLY A 21 10.33 -20.58 -1.51
C GLY A 21 10.18 -21.94 -0.84
N HIS A 22 8.94 -22.37 -0.60
CA HIS A 22 8.63 -23.69 -0.05
C HIS A 22 9.17 -24.82 -0.92
N PHE A 23 8.94 -24.72 -2.22
CA PHE A 23 9.41 -25.70 -3.20
C PHE A 23 10.92 -25.88 -3.17
N MET A 24 11.67 -24.78 -3.23
CA MET A 24 13.14 -24.82 -3.21
C MET A 24 13.66 -25.42 -1.91
N ALA A 25 13.14 -24.95 -0.78
CA ALA A 25 13.56 -25.43 0.53
C ALA A 25 13.21 -26.92 0.75
N ALA A 26 12.02 -27.38 0.32
CA ALA A 26 11.61 -28.78 0.37
C ALA A 26 12.59 -29.66 -0.41
N LYS A 27 12.92 -29.29 -1.64
CA LYS A 27 13.89 -30.00 -2.48
C LYS A 27 15.27 -30.03 -1.84
N LEU A 28 15.78 -28.93 -1.30
CA LEU A 28 17.07 -28.84 -0.62
C LEU A 28 17.10 -29.68 0.68
N CYS A 29 15.98 -29.76 1.40
CA CYS A 29 15.85 -30.57 2.61
C CYS A 29 15.61 -32.06 2.33
N GLY A 30 15.46 -32.48 1.05
CA GLY A 30 15.20 -33.86 0.65
C GLY A 30 13.74 -34.27 0.80
N VAL A 31 12.81 -33.32 0.92
CA VAL A 31 11.36 -33.58 0.97
C VAL A 31 10.79 -33.55 -0.44
N LYS A 32 10.01 -34.56 -0.78
CA LYS A 32 9.39 -34.72 -2.10
C LYS A 32 8.21 -33.78 -2.28
N VAL A 33 8.23 -32.98 -3.33
CA VAL A 33 7.09 -32.13 -3.72
C VAL A 33 6.27 -32.88 -4.78
N LEU A 34 5.01 -33.07 -4.46
CA LEU A 34 4.05 -33.81 -5.32
C LEU A 34 3.40 -32.87 -6.34
N THR A 35 2.99 -31.68 -5.91
CA THR A 35 2.32 -30.70 -6.77
C THR A 35 2.80 -29.29 -6.45
N PHE A 36 3.07 -28.53 -7.49
CA PHE A 36 3.34 -27.09 -7.42
C PHE A 36 2.29 -26.39 -8.28
N SER A 37 1.39 -25.62 -7.67
CA SER A 37 0.28 -24.99 -8.36
C SER A 37 0.23 -23.48 -8.14
N ILE A 38 0.05 -22.73 -9.23
CA ILE A 38 -0.37 -21.34 -9.20
C ILE A 38 -1.87 -21.34 -9.36
N GLY A 39 -2.59 -20.81 -8.35
CA GLY A 39 -4.04 -20.83 -8.30
C GLY A 39 -4.61 -22.08 -7.60
N TRP A 40 -5.90 -22.00 -7.32
CA TRP A 40 -6.70 -23.06 -6.68
C TRP A 40 -7.80 -23.58 -7.59
N GLY A 41 -8.32 -24.77 -7.24
CA GLY A 41 -9.47 -25.36 -7.91
C GLY A 41 -9.10 -26.22 -9.11
N LYS A 42 -9.94 -26.19 -10.17
CA LYS A 42 -9.74 -27.02 -11.35
C LYS A 42 -8.46 -26.65 -12.09
N LYS A 43 -7.61 -27.64 -12.38
CA LYS A 43 -6.39 -27.48 -13.17
C LYS A 43 -6.76 -27.11 -14.60
N LEU A 44 -6.28 -25.97 -15.08
CA LEU A 44 -6.43 -25.52 -16.47
C LEU A 44 -5.32 -26.10 -17.35
N PHE A 45 -4.11 -26.11 -16.80
CA PHE A 45 -2.93 -26.66 -17.45
C PHE A 45 -2.09 -27.40 -16.42
N SER A 46 -1.57 -28.59 -16.77
CA SER A 46 -0.61 -29.30 -15.92
C SER A 46 0.38 -30.09 -16.75
N PHE A 47 1.60 -30.21 -16.23
CA PHE A 47 2.61 -31.10 -16.76
C PHE A 47 3.43 -31.68 -15.61
N LYS A 48 3.94 -32.90 -15.82
CA LYS A 48 4.75 -33.60 -14.83
C LYS A 48 6.23 -33.57 -15.23
N LYS A 49 7.09 -33.17 -14.29
CA LYS A 49 8.55 -33.27 -14.46
C LYS A 49 9.17 -33.88 -13.23
N GLY A 50 9.75 -35.08 -13.39
CA GLY A 50 10.20 -35.93 -12.28
C GLY A 50 9.01 -36.33 -11.40
N ASP A 51 9.14 -36.10 -10.10
CA ASP A 51 8.10 -36.44 -9.13
C ASP A 51 7.05 -35.33 -8.94
N THR A 52 7.27 -34.17 -9.51
CA THR A 52 6.43 -32.99 -9.30
C THR A 52 5.51 -32.74 -10.48
N GLU A 53 4.22 -32.57 -10.21
CA GLU A 53 3.23 -32.04 -11.15
C GLU A 53 3.14 -30.51 -11.00
N TYR A 54 3.38 -29.78 -12.07
CA TYR A 54 3.28 -28.33 -12.15
C TYR A 54 1.93 -27.94 -12.75
N CYS A 55 1.17 -27.08 -12.08
CA CYS A 55 -0.19 -26.74 -12.47
C CYS A 55 -0.43 -25.23 -12.52
N ILE A 56 -1.32 -24.82 -13.42
CA ILE A 56 -2.02 -23.53 -13.37
C ILE A 56 -3.50 -23.84 -13.17
N SER A 57 -4.09 -23.30 -12.12
CA SER A 57 -5.46 -23.58 -11.71
C SER A 57 -6.39 -22.38 -11.95
N LEU A 58 -7.70 -22.63 -11.96
CA LEU A 58 -8.75 -21.69 -12.39
C LEU A 58 -8.84 -20.42 -11.55
N LEU A 59 -8.64 -20.50 -10.23
CA LEU A 59 -8.78 -19.37 -9.30
C LEU A 59 -7.40 -18.78 -9.00
N PRO A 60 -7.03 -17.64 -9.58
CA PRO A 60 -5.68 -17.04 -9.43
C PRO A 60 -5.48 -16.29 -8.10
N LEU A 61 -6.23 -16.66 -7.05
CA LEU A 61 -6.23 -15.99 -5.74
C LEU A 61 -5.34 -16.70 -4.71
N GLY A 62 -4.38 -17.52 -5.15
CA GLY A 62 -3.51 -18.28 -4.27
C GLY A 62 -2.66 -19.28 -5.04
N GLY A 63 -2.01 -20.17 -4.33
CA GLY A 63 -1.23 -21.27 -4.86
C GLY A 63 -1.05 -22.35 -3.79
N TYR A 64 -0.34 -23.41 -4.12
CA TYR A 64 0.07 -24.40 -3.13
C TYR A 64 1.26 -25.23 -3.62
N CYS A 65 2.11 -25.57 -2.68
CA CYS A 65 3.22 -26.48 -2.84
C CYS A 65 2.96 -27.74 -2.01
N LYS A 66 2.26 -28.74 -2.58
CA LYS A 66 1.89 -29.98 -1.89
C LYS A 66 3.11 -30.87 -1.71
N MET A 67 3.49 -31.12 -0.48
CA MET A 67 4.61 -31.98 -0.11
C MET A 67 4.12 -33.37 0.31
N LYS A 68 4.95 -34.40 0.11
CA LYS A 68 4.65 -35.75 0.58
C LYS A 68 4.56 -35.74 2.11
N GLY A 69 3.50 -36.34 2.65
CA GLY A 69 3.27 -36.44 4.10
C GLY A 69 2.78 -35.15 4.76
N GLU A 70 2.28 -34.19 3.97
CA GLU A 70 1.61 -32.97 4.46
C GLU A 70 0.12 -33.23 4.75
N GLU A 71 -0.47 -34.26 4.16
CA GLU A 71 -1.87 -34.61 4.38
C GLU A 71 -2.08 -34.99 5.85
N ILE A 72 -3.13 -34.40 6.43
CA ILE A 72 -3.60 -34.74 7.77
C ILE A 72 -4.20 -36.13 7.63
N LEU A 73 -3.49 -37.13 8.12
CA LEU A 73 -3.93 -38.51 8.07
C LEU A 73 -5.03 -38.74 9.11
N ASP A 74 -6.10 -39.41 8.71
CA ASP A 74 -7.05 -40.04 9.64
C ASP A 74 -6.33 -40.98 10.60
N ASP A 75 -6.91 -41.20 11.78
CA ASP A 75 -6.34 -41.90 12.95
C ASP A 75 -5.71 -43.28 12.68
N ASP A 76 -5.98 -43.90 11.52
CA ASP A 76 -5.59 -45.29 11.18
C ASP A 76 -4.51 -45.41 10.08
N THR A 77 -4.00 -44.31 9.53
CA THR A 77 -2.96 -44.40 8.51
C THR A 77 -1.57 -44.47 9.14
N VAL A 78 -0.93 -45.59 9.00
CA VAL A 78 0.47 -45.84 9.33
C VAL A 78 1.34 -44.82 8.60
N TYR A 79 2.15 -44.03 9.36
CA TYR A 79 3.22 -43.26 8.76
C TYR A 79 4.10 -44.19 7.94
N GLU A 80 3.98 -44.17 6.62
CA GLU A 80 5.01 -44.79 5.80
C GLU A 80 6.34 -44.13 6.16
N ASP A 81 7.28 -44.93 6.65
CA ASP A 81 8.61 -44.50 7.08
C ASP A 81 9.49 -44.15 5.88
N ASN A 82 9.02 -43.18 5.09
CA ASN A 82 9.69 -42.72 3.89
C ASN A 82 10.51 -41.48 4.25
N SER A 83 11.82 -41.58 4.14
CA SER A 83 12.78 -40.52 4.44
C SER A 83 12.61 -39.24 3.62
N ASP A 84 11.77 -39.26 2.56
CA ASP A 84 11.46 -38.14 1.65
C ASP A 84 10.14 -37.44 1.99
N SER A 85 9.56 -37.73 3.17
CA SER A 85 8.29 -37.17 3.65
C SER A 85 8.48 -36.00 4.61
N LEU A 86 7.64 -34.97 4.51
CA LEU A 86 7.61 -33.85 5.47
C LEU A 86 7.26 -34.34 6.88
N SER A 87 6.35 -35.32 7.03
CA SER A 87 5.94 -35.86 8.33
C SER A 87 7.08 -36.53 9.10
N THR A 88 8.02 -37.15 8.39
CA THR A 88 9.20 -37.80 9.01
C THR A 88 10.40 -36.88 9.14
N ALA A 89 10.42 -35.75 8.42
CA ALA A 89 11.51 -34.79 8.47
C ALA A 89 11.72 -34.24 9.91
N PRO A 90 12.97 -33.99 10.31
CA PRO A 90 13.25 -33.35 11.61
C PRO A 90 12.67 -31.95 11.66
N ALA A 91 12.26 -31.51 12.87
CA ALA A 91 11.54 -30.24 13.07
C ALA A 91 12.28 -29.02 12.51
N TRP A 92 13.60 -28.97 12.59
CA TRP A 92 14.40 -27.86 12.03
C TRP A 92 14.30 -27.77 10.49
N LYS A 93 14.23 -28.91 9.77
CA LYS A 93 14.00 -28.92 8.31
C LYS A 93 12.62 -28.41 7.97
N LYS A 94 11.59 -28.86 8.71
CA LYS A 94 10.22 -28.36 8.55
C LYS A 94 10.15 -26.84 8.75
N ALA A 95 10.80 -26.33 9.82
CA ALA A 95 10.85 -24.90 10.11
C ALA A 95 11.50 -24.11 8.96
N ILE A 96 12.59 -24.61 8.38
CA ILE A 96 13.24 -23.97 7.21
C ILE A 96 12.29 -23.96 6.01
N ILE A 97 11.59 -25.08 5.75
CA ILE A 97 10.65 -25.18 4.62
C ILE A 97 9.52 -24.17 4.78
N TYR A 98 8.88 -24.11 5.97
CA TYR A 98 7.81 -23.14 6.23
C TYR A 98 8.28 -21.68 6.23
N PHE A 99 9.51 -21.42 6.70
CA PHE A 99 10.06 -20.06 6.66
C PHE A 99 10.41 -19.58 5.25
N ALA A 100 10.76 -20.51 4.34
CA ALA A 100 11.26 -20.19 3.01
C ALA A 100 10.22 -19.50 2.12
N GLY A 101 8.92 -19.80 2.27
CA GLY A 101 7.84 -19.11 1.55
C GLY A 101 7.82 -17.61 1.89
N PRO A 102 7.56 -17.25 3.15
CA PRO A 102 7.64 -15.85 3.58
C PRO A 102 8.96 -15.18 3.22
N PHE A 103 10.09 -15.84 3.45
CA PHE A 103 11.41 -15.29 3.14
C PHE A 103 11.56 -14.94 1.65
N MET A 104 11.02 -15.77 0.75
CA MET A 104 11.05 -15.48 -0.68
C MET A 104 10.21 -14.24 -1.04
N ASN A 105 9.11 -13.98 -0.33
CA ASN A 105 8.36 -12.73 -0.49
C ASN A 105 9.23 -11.51 -0.13
N LEU A 106 9.99 -11.58 0.98
CA LEU A 106 10.92 -10.50 1.33
C LEU A 106 11.99 -10.30 0.25
N VAL A 107 12.59 -11.38 -0.24
CA VAL A 107 13.60 -11.33 -1.32
C VAL A 107 13.00 -10.71 -2.58
N PHE A 108 11.80 -11.12 -2.97
CA PHE A 108 11.13 -10.59 -4.15
C PHE A 108 10.77 -9.10 -3.99
N ALA A 109 10.34 -8.66 -2.81
CA ALA A 109 10.12 -7.24 -2.52
C ALA A 109 11.41 -6.41 -2.68
N ILE A 110 12.56 -6.92 -2.17
CA ILE A 110 13.86 -6.28 -2.34
C ILE A 110 14.21 -6.15 -3.83
N VAL A 111 13.99 -7.21 -4.62
CA VAL A 111 14.22 -7.17 -6.07
C VAL A 111 13.33 -6.13 -6.75
N CYS A 112 12.05 -6.10 -6.44
CA CYS A 112 11.12 -5.11 -7.01
C CYS A 112 11.55 -3.68 -6.70
N PHE A 113 11.82 -3.35 -5.42
CA PHE A 113 12.31 -2.02 -5.06
C PHE A 113 13.66 -1.70 -5.73
N SER A 114 14.56 -2.68 -5.84
CA SER A 114 15.85 -2.46 -6.49
C SER A 114 15.69 -2.10 -7.97
N ILE A 115 14.80 -2.79 -8.69
CA ILE A 115 14.49 -2.48 -10.10
C ILE A 115 13.95 -1.06 -10.23
N VAL A 116 13.03 -0.65 -9.35
CA VAL A 116 12.47 0.71 -9.33
C VAL A 116 13.57 1.74 -9.15
N TRP A 117 14.48 1.55 -8.19
CA TRP A 117 15.59 2.48 -7.94
C TRP A 117 16.67 2.47 -9.03
N MET A 118 16.81 1.39 -9.77
CA MET A 118 17.68 1.35 -10.95
C MET A 118 17.13 2.21 -12.11
N GLY A 119 15.81 2.23 -12.28
CA GLY A 119 15.15 3.08 -13.27
C GLY A 119 15.15 4.57 -12.91
N GLY A 120 15.37 4.89 -11.65
CA GLY A 120 15.05 6.20 -11.10
C GLY A 120 13.54 6.32 -10.83
N THR A 121 13.16 7.24 -9.96
CA THR A 121 11.74 7.47 -9.64
C THR A 121 11.37 8.91 -9.90
N THR A 122 10.22 9.09 -10.52
CA THR A 122 9.60 10.39 -10.67
C THR A 122 8.45 10.47 -9.67
N THR A 123 8.56 11.36 -8.71
CA THR A 123 7.51 11.59 -7.71
C THR A 123 6.94 12.98 -7.90
N THR A 124 5.62 13.07 -8.07
CA THR A 124 4.93 14.35 -8.11
C THR A 124 4.37 14.63 -6.72
N SER A 125 4.80 15.71 -6.10
CA SER A 125 4.36 16.12 -4.77
C SER A 125 4.29 17.63 -4.67
N PRO A 126 3.37 18.17 -3.84
CA PRO A 126 3.49 19.57 -3.41
C PRO A 126 4.81 19.82 -2.67
N PRO A 127 5.32 21.06 -2.65
CA PRO A 127 6.45 21.42 -1.83
C PRO A 127 6.16 21.22 -0.33
N ASN A 128 7.17 21.30 0.51
CA ASN A 128 7.07 21.22 1.97
C ASN A 128 6.46 22.49 2.62
N ARG A 129 5.77 23.31 1.83
CA ARG A 129 5.02 24.49 2.27
C ARG A 129 3.60 24.12 2.69
N ILE A 130 3.11 24.69 3.77
CA ILE A 130 1.83 24.30 4.37
C ILE A 130 0.78 25.41 4.36
N VAL A 131 -0.48 24.96 4.49
CA VAL A 131 -1.67 25.78 4.73
C VAL A 131 -2.35 25.25 5.99
N LEU A 132 -2.79 26.10 6.90
CA LEU A 132 -3.51 25.68 8.10
C LEU A 132 -4.96 25.28 7.76
N ALA A 133 -5.37 24.12 8.27
CA ALA A 133 -6.75 23.64 8.08
C ALA A 133 -7.77 24.53 8.82
N SER A 134 -7.39 25.15 9.94
CA SER A 134 -8.24 26.05 10.72
C SER A 134 -8.75 27.29 9.94
N GLU A 135 -8.05 27.69 8.88
CA GLU A 135 -8.49 28.81 8.03
C GLU A 135 -9.65 28.42 7.09
N TYR A 136 -9.89 27.11 6.92
CA TYR A 136 -10.89 26.58 5.97
C TYR A 136 -11.99 25.79 6.65
N VAL A 137 -11.68 25.02 7.70
CA VAL A 137 -12.63 24.15 8.38
C VAL A 137 -12.99 24.76 9.73
N GLN A 138 -14.27 25.16 9.91
CA GLN A 138 -14.76 25.77 11.15
C GLN A 138 -15.00 24.76 12.28
N GLU A 139 -15.25 23.50 11.95
CA GLU A 139 -15.50 22.43 12.93
C GLU A 139 -14.23 21.65 13.26
N GLY A 140 -13.89 21.55 14.55
CA GLY A 140 -12.82 20.67 15.04
C GLY A 140 -11.53 21.35 15.50
N GLY A 141 -11.42 22.70 15.41
CA GLY A 141 -10.21 23.43 15.85
C GLY A 141 -10.19 23.78 17.35
N PRO A 142 -9.03 24.19 17.93
CA PRO A 142 -7.74 24.34 17.27
C PRO A 142 -7.06 23.02 16.98
N PHE A 143 -6.44 22.91 15.81
CA PHE A 143 -5.65 21.75 15.41
C PHE A 143 -4.27 21.77 16.10
N ALA A 144 -3.54 20.66 16.05
CA ALA A 144 -2.20 20.59 16.63
C ALA A 144 -1.21 21.57 16.00
N ALA A 145 -1.36 21.86 14.71
CA ALA A 145 -0.55 22.85 14.01
C ALA A 145 -0.73 24.26 14.57
N ASP A 146 -1.98 24.67 14.86
CA ASP A 146 -2.28 25.97 15.47
C ASP A 146 -1.68 26.09 16.86
N GLN A 147 -1.81 25.02 17.67
CA GLN A 147 -1.28 24.95 19.03
C GLN A 147 0.26 25.02 19.05
N ALA A 148 0.90 24.45 18.03
CA ALA A 148 2.36 24.51 17.87
C ALA A 148 2.85 25.86 17.37
N GLY A 149 1.96 26.79 16.95
CA GLY A 149 2.31 28.10 16.41
C GLY A 149 2.76 28.09 14.95
N LEU A 150 2.39 27.04 14.18
CA LEU A 150 2.55 27.01 12.73
C LEU A 150 1.63 28.06 12.08
N LYS A 151 2.01 28.55 10.90
CA LYS A 151 1.24 29.50 10.10
C LYS A 151 1.16 29.06 8.65
N THR A 152 0.09 29.48 7.98
CA THR A 152 -0.03 29.32 6.53
C THR A 152 1.12 30.02 5.83
N GLY A 153 1.78 29.33 4.91
CA GLY A 153 2.96 29.79 4.19
C GLY A 153 4.29 29.29 4.73
N ASP A 154 4.32 28.70 5.94
CA ASP A 154 5.54 28.12 6.53
C ASP A 154 6.09 26.97 5.65
N TYR A 155 7.41 26.92 5.50
CA TYR A 155 8.12 25.77 4.93
C TYR A 155 8.66 24.88 6.05
N ILE A 156 8.22 23.64 6.08
CA ILE A 156 8.71 22.65 7.05
C ILE A 156 9.99 22.02 6.50
N THR A 157 11.15 22.40 7.04
CA THR A 157 12.44 21.97 6.51
C THR A 157 12.99 20.72 7.17
N ALA A 158 12.62 20.43 8.42
CA ALA A 158 13.00 19.19 9.09
C ALA A 158 11.98 18.78 10.16
N VAL A 159 11.89 17.44 10.41
CA VAL A 159 11.12 16.83 11.51
C VAL A 159 12.03 15.86 12.24
N ASN A 160 12.21 16.06 13.57
CA ASN A 160 13.15 15.29 14.41
C ASN A 160 14.56 15.20 13.79
N GLY A 161 15.05 16.32 13.22
CA GLY A 161 16.35 16.41 12.56
C GLY A 161 16.45 15.75 11.18
N LYS A 162 15.39 15.08 10.69
CA LYS A 162 15.34 14.52 9.34
C LYS A 162 14.88 15.60 8.37
N ASN A 163 15.63 15.82 7.28
CA ASN A 163 15.27 16.77 6.22
C ASN A 163 13.94 16.42 5.56
N ILE A 164 13.13 17.42 5.26
CA ILE A 164 11.84 17.34 4.57
C ILE A 164 11.95 18.13 3.27
N GLU A 165 11.93 17.44 2.15
CA GLU A 165 12.07 18.07 0.83
C GLU A 165 10.73 18.40 0.19
N HIS A 166 9.71 17.58 0.45
CA HIS A 166 8.38 17.74 -0.11
C HIS A 166 7.28 17.32 0.88
N PHE A 167 6.03 17.68 0.59
CA PHE A 167 4.90 17.45 1.48
C PHE A 167 4.66 15.97 1.81
N GLN A 168 5.01 15.05 0.90
CA GLN A 168 4.88 13.62 1.14
C GLN A 168 5.78 13.15 2.30
N ASP A 169 7.04 13.65 2.38
CA ASP A 169 7.94 13.34 3.50
C ASP A 169 7.37 13.83 4.82
N LEU A 170 6.80 15.05 4.81
CA LEU A 170 6.15 15.63 5.97
C LEU A 170 4.97 14.78 6.44
N ARG A 171 4.13 14.35 5.50
CA ARG A 171 2.98 13.49 5.77
C ARG A 171 3.41 12.15 6.39
N GLU A 172 4.45 11.51 5.85
CA GLU A 172 4.99 10.26 6.40
C GLU A 172 5.57 10.45 7.81
N ALA A 173 6.32 11.54 8.03
CA ALA A 173 6.91 11.83 9.33
C ALA A 173 5.85 12.06 10.42
N ILE A 174 4.74 12.73 10.08
CA ILE A 174 3.64 13.02 11.00
C ILE A 174 2.74 11.80 11.20
N ALA A 175 2.29 11.14 10.12
CA ALA A 175 1.31 10.06 10.17
C ALA A 175 1.78 8.89 11.05
N THR A 176 3.08 8.62 11.05
CA THR A 176 3.67 7.52 11.82
C THR A 176 3.90 7.86 13.30
N LYS A 177 3.63 9.07 13.76
CA LYS A 177 4.00 9.60 15.08
C LYS A 177 2.81 10.20 15.84
N ALA A 178 1.64 9.57 15.73
CA ALA A 178 0.47 9.99 16.50
C ALA A 178 0.76 10.01 18.00
N GLN A 179 0.39 11.10 18.68
CA GLN A 179 0.56 11.34 20.12
C GLN A 179 2.02 11.43 20.61
N GLU A 180 2.99 11.46 19.70
CA GLU A 180 4.39 11.73 20.02
C GLU A 180 4.71 13.19 19.71
N THR A 181 5.43 13.91 20.60
CA THR A 181 5.88 15.28 20.32
C THR A 181 7.06 15.25 19.35
N LEU A 182 6.96 16.02 18.28
CA LEU A 182 7.93 16.14 17.20
C LEU A 182 8.64 17.50 17.28
N ASP A 183 9.95 17.50 17.09
CA ASP A 183 10.73 18.72 16.88
C ASP A 183 10.64 19.12 15.41
N VAL A 184 9.93 20.19 15.10
CA VAL A 184 9.72 20.68 13.74
C VAL A 184 10.55 21.92 13.50
N THR A 185 11.38 21.89 12.45
CA THR A 185 12.13 23.07 11.99
C THR A 185 11.37 23.72 10.84
N VAL A 186 11.11 24.99 10.97
CA VAL A 186 10.28 25.79 10.06
C VAL A 186 11.10 26.95 9.53
N ASP A 187 11.04 27.18 8.23
CA ASP A 187 11.46 28.44 7.62
C ASP A 187 10.22 29.33 7.40
N ARG A 188 10.16 30.45 8.10
CA ARG A 188 9.11 31.46 8.00
C ARG A 188 9.75 32.75 7.56
N ASP A 189 9.54 33.15 6.31
CA ASP A 189 10.06 34.38 5.72
C ASP A 189 11.59 34.54 5.90
N GLY A 190 12.36 33.44 5.80
CA GLY A 190 13.80 33.38 5.98
C GLY A 190 14.26 33.27 7.46
N GLN A 191 13.32 33.17 8.41
CA GLN A 191 13.63 32.93 9.82
C GLN A 191 13.46 31.46 10.17
N ILE A 192 14.51 30.83 10.70
CA ILE A 192 14.46 29.45 11.13
C ILE A 192 13.92 29.36 12.56
N LEU A 193 12.78 28.69 12.70
CA LEU A 193 12.09 28.47 13.98
C LEU A 193 12.10 26.99 14.33
N LYS A 194 12.15 26.69 15.63
CA LYS A 194 11.96 25.31 16.14
C LYS A 194 10.67 25.28 16.96
N LEU A 195 9.76 24.40 16.57
CA LEU A 195 8.43 24.27 17.17
C LEU A 195 8.20 22.83 17.62
N ALA A 196 7.53 22.67 18.74
CA ALA A 196 7.10 21.36 19.23
C ALA A 196 5.68 21.07 18.73
N LEU A 197 5.52 19.99 17.96
CA LEU A 197 4.26 19.61 17.32
C LEU A 197 3.85 18.22 17.79
N THR A 198 2.67 18.08 18.39
CA THR A 198 2.15 16.80 18.85
C THR A 198 0.94 16.39 18.00
N PRO A 199 1.10 15.46 17.03
CA PRO A 199 0.00 15.01 16.19
C PRO A 199 -1.10 14.33 17.01
N LYS A 200 -2.36 14.64 16.74
CA LYS A 200 -3.52 13.93 17.31
C LYS A 200 -3.72 12.60 16.57
N LEU A 201 -4.19 11.58 17.30
CA LEU A 201 -4.54 10.30 16.70
C LEU A 201 -5.88 10.44 15.94
N ASP A 202 -5.86 10.21 14.65
CA ASP A 202 -7.08 10.00 13.88
C ASP A 202 -7.60 8.57 14.12
N LYS A 203 -8.74 8.45 14.78
CA LYS A 203 -9.36 7.16 15.10
C LYS A 203 -9.84 6.40 13.86
N SER A 204 -10.03 7.06 12.72
CA SER A 204 -10.49 6.41 11.50
C SER A 204 -9.35 5.72 10.74
N THR A 205 -8.17 6.33 10.71
CA THR A 205 -7.00 5.86 9.98
C THR A 205 -5.87 5.35 10.87
N GLY A 206 -5.88 5.73 12.16
CA GLY A 206 -4.77 5.47 13.08
C GLY A 206 -3.55 6.35 12.86
N ALA A 207 -3.61 7.27 11.91
CA ALA A 207 -2.51 8.17 11.59
C ALA A 207 -2.47 9.38 12.54
N GLY A 208 -1.29 9.97 12.67
CA GLY A 208 -1.13 11.29 13.28
C GLY A 208 -1.69 12.37 12.36
N GLN A 209 -2.52 13.25 12.91
CA GLN A 209 -3.06 14.41 12.22
C GLN A 209 -2.68 15.70 12.96
N VAL A 210 -2.37 16.74 12.20
CA VAL A 210 -1.99 18.04 12.76
C VAL A 210 -2.86 19.21 12.27
N GLY A 211 -3.67 19.00 11.23
CA GLY A 211 -4.54 20.01 10.65
C GLY A 211 -3.80 20.94 9.69
N ILE A 212 -3.07 20.37 8.74
CA ILE A 212 -2.41 21.08 7.66
C ILE A 212 -2.82 20.51 6.30
N TYR A 213 -2.83 21.37 5.29
CA TYR A 213 -2.92 21.03 3.87
C TYR A 213 -1.61 21.40 3.16
N PRO A 214 -1.31 20.81 2.01
CA PRO A 214 -0.20 21.25 1.17
C PRO A 214 -0.53 22.61 0.54
N TRP A 215 0.48 23.46 0.43
CA TRP A 215 0.41 24.62 -0.45
C TRP A 215 0.61 24.18 -1.89
N ILE A 216 -0.36 24.45 -2.75
CA ILE A 216 -0.29 24.21 -4.19
C ILE A 216 -0.64 25.50 -4.89
N ASP A 217 0.25 25.99 -5.74
CA ASP A 217 0.02 27.21 -6.49
C ASP A 217 -1.18 27.03 -7.43
N PRO A 218 -1.99 28.08 -7.67
CA PRO A 218 -3.22 27.98 -8.44
C PRO A 218 -2.96 27.95 -9.96
N VAL A 219 -1.94 27.19 -10.38
CA VAL A 219 -1.57 26.98 -11.77
C VAL A 219 -2.26 25.71 -12.28
N VAL A 220 -3.03 25.81 -13.34
CA VAL A 220 -3.70 24.68 -13.97
C VAL A 220 -2.65 23.71 -14.55
N GLY A 221 -2.67 22.48 -14.11
CA GLY A 221 -1.80 21.40 -14.61
C GLY A 221 -2.41 20.72 -15.82
N LYS A 222 -3.25 19.71 -15.61
CA LYS A 222 -3.93 18.98 -16.69
C LYS A 222 -5.40 19.39 -16.75
N VAL A 223 -5.94 19.55 -17.94
CA VAL A 223 -7.38 19.73 -18.20
C VAL A 223 -7.88 18.48 -18.90
N LYS A 224 -8.90 17.84 -18.32
CA LYS A 224 -9.47 16.60 -18.83
C LYS A 224 -10.30 16.91 -20.08
N GLU A 225 -9.99 16.27 -21.19
CA GLU A 225 -10.72 16.43 -22.45
C GLU A 225 -12.21 16.12 -22.28
N GLY A 226 -13.06 16.96 -22.84
CA GLY A 226 -14.52 16.86 -22.72
C GLY A 226 -15.10 17.27 -21.36
N SER A 227 -14.28 17.68 -20.40
CA SER A 227 -14.74 18.17 -19.09
C SER A 227 -15.31 19.59 -19.16
N SER A 228 -16.01 20.01 -18.09
CA SER A 228 -16.51 21.38 -17.96
C SER A 228 -15.40 22.44 -17.99
N ALA A 229 -14.21 22.11 -17.46
CA ALA A 229 -13.02 22.97 -17.56
C ALA A 229 -12.54 23.12 -19.01
N PHE A 230 -12.50 22.01 -19.75
CA PHE A 230 -12.14 22.02 -21.19
C PHE A 230 -13.13 22.83 -22.02
N ILE A 231 -14.43 22.63 -21.78
CA ILE A 231 -15.51 23.37 -22.49
C ILE A 231 -15.45 24.87 -22.14
N ALA A 232 -15.09 25.22 -20.92
CA ALA A 232 -14.90 26.61 -20.50
C ALA A 232 -13.66 27.26 -21.14
N GLY A 233 -12.78 26.48 -21.78
CA GLY A 233 -11.59 26.97 -22.45
C GLY A 233 -10.37 27.13 -21.53
N LEU A 234 -10.39 26.48 -20.35
CA LEU A 234 -9.20 26.39 -19.48
C LEU A 234 -8.09 25.59 -20.18
N GLN A 235 -6.85 25.99 -19.96
CA GLN A 235 -5.66 25.37 -20.53
C GLN A 235 -4.60 25.12 -19.44
N SER A 236 -3.74 24.15 -19.71
CA SER A 236 -2.56 23.94 -18.87
C SER A 236 -1.68 25.19 -18.86
N GLY A 237 -1.20 25.59 -17.69
CA GLY A 237 -0.42 26.82 -17.48
C GLY A 237 -1.25 28.05 -17.10
N ASP A 238 -2.58 28.02 -17.21
CA ASP A 238 -3.42 29.10 -16.71
C ASP A 238 -3.23 29.29 -15.21
N ILE A 239 -3.06 30.54 -14.76
CA ILE A 239 -3.04 30.89 -13.35
C ILE A 239 -4.42 31.40 -12.95
N ILE A 240 -5.11 30.69 -12.06
CA ILE A 240 -6.41 31.13 -11.55
C ILE A 240 -6.19 32.26 -10.55
N VAL A 241 -6.62 33.47 -10.91
CA VAL A 241 -6.45 34.67 -10.08
C VAL A 241 -7.65 34.88 -9.16
N THR A 242 -8.87 34.70 -9.70
CA THR A 242 -10.10 34.78 -8.91
C THR A 242 -11.10 33.70 -9.35
N ALA A 243 -11.93 33.23 -8.42
CA ALA A 243 -13.08 32.37 -8.69
C ALA A 243 -14.31 32.94 -8.00
N ASN A 244 -15.38 33.26 -8.77
CA ASN A 244 -16.60 33.93 -8.30
C ASN A 244 -16.33 35.27 -7.54
N GLY A 245 -15.21 35.94 -7.83
CA GLY A 245 -14.79 37.18 -7.17
C GLY A 245 -13.85 36.99 -5.99
N ASP A 246 -13.76 35.78 -5.44
CA ASP A 246 -12.81 35.47 -4.37
C ASP A 246 -11.40 35.29 -4.95
N LYS A 247 -10.41 35.91 -4.26
CA LYS A 247 -9.01 35.77 -4.64
C LYS A 247 -8.50 34.37 -4.39
N ILE A 248 -7.82 33.80 -5.37
CA ILE A 248 -7.22 32.47 -5.29
C ILE A 248 -5.70 32.63 -5.20
N THR A 249 -5.11 32.30 -4.05
CA THR A 249 -3.67 32.35 -3.82
C THR A 249 -3.04 30.97 -3.82
N GLN A 250 -3.83 29.94 -3.53
CA GLN A 250 -3.42 28.55 -3.51
C GLN A 250 -4.66 27.63 -3.64
N TYR A 251 -4.43 26.34 -3.80
CA TYR A 251 -5.47 25.32 -4.08
C TYR A 251 -6.66 25.33 -3.11
N MET A 252 -6.43 25.49 -1.79
CA MET A 252 -7.52 25.44 -0.81
C MET A 252 -8.47 26.63 -0.92
N ASP A 253 -8.03 27.78 -1.44
CA ASP A 253 -8.94 28.90 -1.75
C ASP A 253 -9.93 28.49 -2.84
N PHE A 254 -9.45 27.79 -3.88
CA PHE A 254 -10.31 27.28 -4.94
C PHE A 254 -11.30 26.20 -4.42
N VAL A 255 -10.81 25.27 -3.59
CA VAL A 255 -11.66 24.26 -2.93
C VAL A 255 -12.74 24.89 -2.07
N LYS A 256 -12.41 25.98 -1.34
CA LYS A 256 -13.40 26.72 -0.52
C LYS A 256 -14.53 27.29 -1.36
N VAL A 257 -14.24 27.80 -2.56
CA VAL A 257 -15.28 28.28 -3.49
C VAL A 257 -16.18 27.11 -3.92
N LEU A 258 -15.62 25.91 -4.19
CA LEU A 258 -16.39 24.72 -4.56
C LEU A 258 -17.30 24.23 -3.43
N TRP A 259 -16.93 24.42 -2.16
CA TRP A 259 -17.78 24.02 -1.02
C TRP A 259 -19.12 24.74 -0.97
N SER A 260 -19.19 25.97 -1.51
CA SER A 260 -20.46 26.70 -1.66
C SER A 260 -21.38 26.12 -2.73
N LYS A 261 -20.95 25.06 -3.44
CA LYS A 261 -21.66 24.36 -4.53
C LYS A 261 -22.21 25.29 -5.60
N PRO A 262 -21.39 26.18 -6.18
CA PRO A 262 -21.88 27.09 -7.20
C PRO A 262 -22.19 26.31 -8.49
N GLY A 263 -23.35 26.55 -9.11
CA GLY A 263 -23.69 25.96 -10.43
C GLY A 263 -22.80 26.52 -11.56
N LYS A 264 -22.13 27.64 -11.34
CA LYS A 264 -21.18 28.28 -12.26
C LYS A 264 -19.98 28.79 -11.51
N LEU A 265 -18.79 28.63 -12.10
CA LEU A 265 -17.57 29.34 -11.71
C LEU A 265 -17.24 30.41 -12.72
N VAL A 266 -17.16 31.65 -12.28
CA VAL A 266 -16.61 32.75 -13.06
C VAL A 266 -15.14 32.86 -12.67
N LEU A 267 -14.27 32.43 -13.56
CA LEU A 267 -12.83 32.39 -13.34
C LEU A 267 -12.15 33.56 -14.06
N ASN A 268 -11.36 34.35 -13.36
CA ASN A 268 -10.38 35.20 -14.00
C ASN A 268 -9.05 34.48 -13.95
N VAL A 269 -8.48 34.20 -15.11
CA VAL A 269 -7.21 33.51 -15.26
C VAL A 269 -6.20 34.41 -15.93
N SER A 270 -4.93 34.26 -15.56
CA SER A 270 -3.81 34.88 -16.29
C SER A 270 -3.20 33.82 -17.20
N ARG A 271 -3.24 34.05 -18.52
CA ARG A 271 -2.64 33.20 -19.57
C ARG A 271 -1.62 34.04 -20.32
N ASP A 272 -0.34 33.65 -20.28
CA ASP A 272 0.77 34.39 -20.91
C ASP A 272 0.79 35.88 -20.51
N GLY A 273 0.48 36.20 -19.23
CA GLY A 273 0.42 37.52 -18.71
C GLY A 273 -0.82 38.34 -19.08
N LYS A 274 -1.78 37.76 -19.80
CA LYS A 274 -3.06 38.39 -20.18
C LYS A 274 -4.20 37.85 -19.34
N GLU A 275 -5.01 38.70 -18.78
CA GLU A 275 -6.21 38.31 -18.05
C GLU A 275 -7.31 37.85 -19.01
N GLN A 276 -7.92 36.73 -18.70
CA GLN A 276 -9.07 36.20 -19.41
C GLN A 276 -10.16 35.84 -18.41
N ARG A 277 -11.40 36.06 -18.79
CA ARG A 277 -12.55 35.69 -18.00
C ARG A 277 -13.22 34.48 -18.64
N LEU A 278 -13.28 33.37 -17.90
CA LEU A 278 -13.87 32.11 -18.33
C LEU A 278 -15.08 31.80 -17.46
N ILE A 279 -16.05 31.07 -18.01
CA ILE A 279 -17.24 30.62 -17.29
C ILE A 279 -17.28 29.11 -17.40
N GLN A 280 -17.11 28.43 -16.27
CA GLN A 280 -17.20 26.99 -16.16
C GLN A 280 -18.54 26.63 -15.49
N VAL A 281 -19.32 25.76 -16.13
CA VAL A 281 -20.54 25.19 -15.55
C VAL A 281 -20.17 23.93 -14.78
N LEU A 282 -20.61 23.84 -13.54
CA LEU A 282 -20.34 22.68 -12.69
C LEU A 282 -21.58 21.81 -12.58
N ASP A 283 -21.35 20.50 -12.68
CA ASP A 283 -22.39 19.49 -12.49
C ASP A 283 -22.04 18.63 -11.28
N TYR A 284 -22.94 18.59 -10.31
CA TYR A 284 -22.74 17.89 -9.03
C TYR A 284 -23.45 16.54 -9.08
N ASN A 285 -22.76 15.48 -8.67
CA ASN A 285 -23.35 14.17 -8.54
C ASN A 285 -24.38 14.12 -7.38
N GLU A 286 -25.07 13.00 -7.22
CA GLU A 286 -26.08 12.77 -6.17
C GLU A 286 -25.52 12.99 -4.75
N ASN A 287 -24.21 12.78 -4.54
CA ASN A 287 -23.53 13.00 -3.28
C ASN A 287 -23.08 14.46 -3.09
N GLY A 288 -23.37 15.34 -4.04
CA GLY A 288 -22.94 16.74 -4.02
C GLY A 288 -21.45 16.95 -4.24
N LEU A 289 -20.77 15.99 -4.84
CA LEU A 289 -19.38 16.09 -5.27
C LEU A 289 -19.32 16.55 -6.73
N VAL A 290 -18.29 17.32 -7.06
CA VAL A 290 -18.02 17.78 -8.42
C VAL A 290 -16.59 17.45 -8.81
N ASP A 291 -16.42 16.94 -10.04
CA ASP A 291 -15.11 16.90 -10.70
C ASP A 291 -14.99 18.16 -11.58
N PRO A 292 -14.17 19.15 -11.20
CA PRO A 292 -14.02 20.36 -12.01
C PRO A 292 -13.32 20.07 -13.34
N GLY A 293 -12.78 18.85 -13.55
CA GLY A 293 -12.14 18.47 -14.80
C GLY A 293 -10.76 19.07 -15.01
N LEU A 294 -10.14 19.60 -13.97
CA LEU A 294 -8.79 20.13 -13.98
C LEU A 294 -7.98 19.60 -12.78
N SER A 295 -6.68 19.56 -12.94
CA SER A 295 -5.72 19.38 -11.83
C SER A 295 -4.83 20.60 -11.72
N PHE A 296 -4.31 20.86 -10.53
CA PHE A 296 -3.28 21.88 -10.35
C PHE A 296 -1.89 21.31 -10.59
N GLN A 297 -0.98 22.19 -11.03
CA GLN A 297 0.39 21.81 -11.28
C GLN A 297 1.09 21.48 -9.96
N MET A 298 1.73 20.34 -9.90
CA MET A 298 2.56 19.92 -8.77
C MET A 298 4.02 19.90 -9.21
N GLN A 299 4.92 20.03 -8.25
CA GLN A 299 6.35 19.89 -8.52
C GLN A 299 6.71 18.43 -8.76
N THR A 300 7.54 18.22 -9.74
CA THR A 300 8.04 16.90 -10.10
C THR A 300 9.46 16.74 -9.57
N TYR A 301 9.66 15.75 -8.72
CA TYR A 301 10.94 15.40 -8.13
C TYR A 301 11.49 14.16 -8.83
N HIS A 302 12.69 14.27 -9.37
CA HIS A 302 13.38 13.17 -10.04
C HIS A 302 14.46 12.63 -9.11
N SER A 303 14.32 11.39 -8.69
CA SER A 303 15.42 10.67 -8.06
C SER A 303 16.31 10.09 -9.17
N PRO A 304 17.63 10.26 -9.10
CA PRO A 304 18.53 9.72 -10.12
C PRO A 304 18.46 8.19 -10.16
N SER A 305 18.70 7.61 -11.32
CA SER A 305 18.90 6.17 -11.46
C SER A 305 20.16 5.74 -10.69
N LEU A 306 20.03 4.66 -9.91
CA LEU A 306 21.12 4.13 -9.12
C LEU A 306 21.80 2.97 -9.84
N ASN A 307 23.10 2.78 -9.60
CA ASN A 307 23.76 1.55 -10.02
C ASN A 307 23.26 0.34 -9.23
N VAL A 308 23.50 -0.88 -9.73
CA VAL A 308 22.96 -2.13 -9.16
C VAL A 308 23.23 -2.25 -7.66
N PHE A 309 24.43 -1.96 -7.19
CA PHE A 309 24.79 -2.10 -5.77
C PHE A 309 24.04 -1.08 -4.89
N GLN A 310 23.98 0.17 -5.32
CA GLN A 310 23.24 1.22 -4.63
C GLN A 310 21.73 0.93 -4.64
N ALA A 311 21.19 0.46 -5.76
CA ALA A 311 19.79 0.10 -5.91
C ALA A 311 19.39 -1.08 -4.99
N VAL A 312 20.22 -2.12 -4.91
CA VAL A 312 19.99 -3.25 -3.98
C VAL A 312 20.08 -2.77 -2.54
N HIS A 313 21.07 -1.96 -2.16
CA HIS A 313 21.15 -1.40 -0.81
C HIS A 313 19.90 -0.57 -0.48
N LYS A 314 19.42 0.25 -1.42
CA LYS A 314 18.20 1.05 -1.26
C LYS A 314 16.95 0.16 -1.19
N GLY A 315 16.86 -0.89 -2.03
CA GLY A 315 15.78 -1.88 -2.00
C GLY A 315 15.67 -2.60 -0.66
N VAL A 316 16.80 -3.01 -0.08
CA VAL A 316 16.86 -3.59 1.27
C VAL A 316 16.36 -2.57 2.30
N THR A 317 16.86 -1.34 2.26
CA THR A 317 16.48 -0.29 3.22
C THR A 317 14.99 0.02 3.15
N GLU A 318 14.43 0.17 1.95
CA GLU A 318 12.99 0.42 1.74
C GLU A 318 12.13 -0.77 2.19
N SER A 319 12.60 -2.01 1.97
CA SER A 319 11.90 -3.21 2.43
C SER A 319 11.79 -3.24 3.95
N PHE A 320 12.88 -2.97 4.67
CA PHE A 320 12.84 -2.93 6.14
C PHE A 320 12.08 -1.72 6.68
N LYS A 321 12.15 -0.55 6.03
CA LYS A 321 11.31 0.62 6.36
C LYS A 321 9.83 0.27 6.22
N THR A 322 9.44 -0.34 5.12
CA THR A 322 8.07 -0.79 4.85
C THR A 322 7.60 -1.84 5.85
N LEU A 323 8.48 -2.80 6.20
CA LEU A 323 8.18 -3.80 7.23
C LEU A 323 7.92 -3.14 8.59
N ALA A 324 8.77 -2.19 8.99
CA ALA A 324 8.59 -1.46 10.24
C ALA A 324 7.25 -0.68 10.26
N LEU A 325 6.88 -0.06 9.13
CA LEU A 325 5.58 0.61 8.97
C LEU A 325 4.41 -0.40 9.06
N THR A 326 4.53 -1.56 8.43
CA THR A 326 3.51 -2.63 8.49
C THR A 326 3.28 -3.11 9.92
N VAL A 327 4.36 -3.39 10.66
CA VAL A 327 4.28 -3.78 12.09
C VAL A 327 3.62 -2.68 12.92
N ARG A 328 3.97 -1.41 12.66
CA ARG A 328 3.39 -0.28 13.37
C ARG A 328 1.91 -0.10 13.06
N SER A 329 1.52 -0.23 11.79
CA SER A 329 0.12 -0.15 11.36
C SER A 329 -0.75 -1.23 12.02
N LEU A 330 -0.19 -2.45 12.21
CA LEU A 330 -0.91 -3.50 12.92
C LEU A 330 -1.20 -3.11 14.39
N LYS A 331 -0.25 -2.44 15.06
CA LYS A 331 -0.49 -1.94 16.44
C LYS A 331 -1.65 -0.94 16.48
N LEU A 332 -1.84 -0.14 15.44
CA LEU A 332 -2.92 0.84 15.37
C LEU A 332 -4.30 0.19 15.28
N LEU A 333 -4.42 -1.03 14.71
CA LEU A 333 -5.68 -1.79 14.72
C LEU A 333 -6.15 -2.10 16.16
N PHE A 334 -5.21 -2.32 17.09
CA PHE A 334 -5.52 -2.51 18.51
C PHE A 334 -5.81 -1.19 19.25
N ALA A 335 -5.49 -0.05 18.65
CA ALA A 335 -5.77 1.28 19.18
C ALA A 335 -7.18 1.81 18.84
N GLY A 336 -8.06 0.97 18.28
CA GLY A 336 -9.46 1.30 18.02
C GLY A 336 -9.73 1.90 16.64
N VAL A 337 -8.91 1.60 15.65
CA VAL A 337 -9.14 1.96 14.23
C VAL A 337 -10.36 1.19 13.70
N ASN A 338 -11.13 1.82 12.82
CA ASN A 338 -12.28 1.20 12.19
C ASN A 338 -11.87 0.08 11.23
N LEU A 339 -12.10 -1.17 11.63
CA LEU A 339 -11.73 -2.38 10.89
C LEU A 339 -12.34 -2.44 9.48
N ASN A 340 -13.55 -1.89 9.29
CA ASN A 340 -14.21 -1.90 7.97
C ASN A 340 -13.45 -1.07 6.92
N GLN A 341 -12.67 -0.07 7.35
CA GLN A 341 -11.85 0.76 6.47
C GLN A 341 -10.42 0.25 6.35
N ALA A 342 -9.93 -0.43 7.38
CA ALA A 342 -8.56 -0.91 7.47
C ALA A 342 -8.33 -2.25 6.74
N VAL A 343 -9.36 -3.09 6.61
CA VAL A 343 -9.25 -4.43 6.01
C VAL A 343 -9.74 -4.40 4.57
N SER A 344 -8.84 -4.70 3.64
CA SER A 344 -9.12 -4.86 2.21
C SER A 344 -9.02 -6.34 1.84
N GLY A 345 -9.99 -6.83 1.10
CA GLY A 345 -9.96 -8.20 0.58
C GLY A 345 -9.22 -8.31 -0.77
N PRO A 346 -9.09 -9.52 -1.29
CA PRO A 346 -8.31 -9.78 -2.50
C PRO A 346 -8.85 -9.07 -3.74
N ILE A 347 -10.16 -8.86 -3.83
CA ILE A 347 -10.80 -8.19 -4.98
C ILE A 347 -10.40 -6.70 -5.00
N ARG A 348 -10.50 -6.03 -3.84
CA ARG A 348 -10.10 -4.63 -3.72
C ARG A 348 -8.61 -4.43 -3.97
N ILE A 349 -7.74 -5.32 -3.44
CA ILE A 349 -6.29 -5.28 -3.68
C ILE A 349 -5.99 -5.45 -5.16
N THR A 350 -6.60 -6.44 -5.83
CA THR A 350 -6.45 -6.67 -7.28
C THR A 350 -6.86 -5.45 -8.08
N TYR A 351 -8.00 -4.86 -7.72
CA TYR A 351 -8.50 -3.66 -8.38
C TYR A 351 -7.57 -2.47 -8.20
N MET A 352 -7.13 -2.20 -6.96
CA MET A 352 -6.22 -1.08 -6.64
C MET A 352 -4.86 -1.22 -7.36
N LEU A 353 -4.29 -2.43 -7.39
CA LEU A 353 -3.05 -2.68 -8.12
C LEU A 353 -3.20 -2.34 -9.60
N GLY A 354 -4.28 -2.81 -10.21
CA GLY A 354 -4.56 -2.53 -11.63
C GLY A 354 -4.80 -1.05 -11.90
N GLU A 355 -5.57 -0.37 -11.04
CA GLU A 355 -5.88 1.05 -11.19
C GLU A 355 -4.62 1.92 -11.08
N ILE A 356 -3.84 1.76 -10.03
CA ILE A 356 -2.60 2.49 -9.80
C ILE A 356 -1.63 2.28 -10.96
N THR A 357 -1.49 1.03 -11.41
CA THR A 357 -0.60 0.69 -12.53
C THR A 357 -1.07 1.32 -13.85
N THR A 358 -2.38 1.29 -14.12
CA THR A 358 -2.94 1.88 -15.35
C THR A 358 -2.80 3.41 -15.34
N GLN A 359 -2.97 4.05 -14.19
CA GLN A 359 -2.69 5.48 -14.02
C GLN A 359 -1.22 5.79 -14.31
N GLY A 360 -0.30 4.97 -13.79
CA GLY A 360 1.13 5.12 -14.09
C GLY A 360 1.43 4.96 -15.58
N PHE A 361 0.84 3.98 -16.26
CA PHE A 361 1.01 3.81 -17.71
C PHE A 361 0.46 4.97 -18.54
N ALA A 362 -0.54 5.69 -18.03
CA ALA A 362 -1.01 6.92 -18.67
C ALA A 362 -0.01 8.07 -18.59
N GLU A 363 0.93 8.02 -17.64
CA GLU A 363 2.03 8.98 -17.50
C GLU A 363 3.28 8.54 -18.27
N GLY A 364 3.51 7.23 -18.40
CA GLY A 364 4.63 6.63 -19.11
C GLY A 364 4.81 5.15 -18.80
N ILE A 365 5.57 4.43 -19.66
CA ILE A 365 5.83 3.00 -19.45
C ILE A 365 6.68 2.78 -18.19
N SER A 366 7.65 3.64 -17.97
CA SER A 366 8.55 3.62 -16.80
C SER A 366 7.77 3.81 -15.49
N GLU A 367 6.90 4.81 -15.47
CA GLU A 367 6.03 5.16 -14.34
C GLU A 367 5.05 4.02 -14.01
N GLY A 368 4.40 3.47 -15.04
CA GLY A 368 3.49 2.33 -14.88
C GLY A 368 4.19 1.11 -14.29
N LEU A 369 5.38 0.77 -14.80
CA LEU A 369 6.16 -0.35 -14.29
C LEU A 369 6.65 -0.09 -12.86
N ALA A 370 7.11 1.12 -12.57
CA ALA A 370 7.54 1.51 -11.22
C ALA A 370 6.39 1.42 -10.22
N MET A 371 5.19 1.92 -10.56
CA MET A 371 4.00 1.83 -9.71
C MET A 371 3.57 0.38 -9.48
N PHE A 372 3.59 -0.45 -10.52
CA PHE A 372 3.31 -1.89 -10.42
C PHE A 372 4.28 -2.58 -9.46
N LEU A 373 5.59 -2.43 -9.69
CA LEU A 373 6.62 -3.07 -8.86
C LEU A 373 6.59 -2.59 -7.41
N ASN A 374 6.38 -1.30 -7.17
CA ASN A 374 6.23 -0.75 -5.82
C ASN A 374 5.05 -1.38 -5.09
N PHE A 375 3.88 -1.47 -5.75
CA PHE A 375 2.70 -2.06 -5.12
C PHE A 375 2.86 -3.56 -4.86
N VAL A 376 3.44 -4.29 -5.81
CA VAL A 376 3.79 -5.72 -5.65
C VAL A 376 4.77 -5.91 -4.49
N ALA A 377 5.78 -5.05 -4.35
CA ALA A 377 6.71 -5.08 -3.22
C ALA A 377 6.00 -4.86 -1.88
N LEU A 378 5.07 -3.89 -1.78
CA LEU A 378 4.28 -3.66 -0.58
C LEU A 378 3.46 -4.89 -0.18
N ILE A 379 2.78 -5.54 -1.14
CA ILE A 379 2.02 -6.77 -0.88
C ILE A 379 2.96 -7.88 -0.38
N ASN A 380 4.13 -8.05 -1.00
CA ASN A 380 5.10 -9.07 -0.59
C ASN A 380 5.61 -8.85 0.84
N ILE A 381 5.91 -7.61 1.24
CA ILE A 381 6.30 -7.28 2.62
C ILE A 381 5.16 -7.57 3.61
N ALA A 382 3.93 -7.21 3.24
CA ALA A 382 2.77 -7.49 4.08
C ALA A 382 2.57 -9.00 4.26
N LEU A 383 2.68 -9.79 3.18
CA LEU A 383 2.56 -11.25 3.23
C LEU A 383 3.73 -11.91 3.96
N PHE A 384 4.96 -11.42 3.79
CA PHE A 384 6.10 -11.86 4.60
C PHE A 384 5.79 -11.75 6.08
N PHE A 385 5.31 -10.59 6.52
CA PHE A 385 4.99 -10.34 7.91
C PHE A 385 3.78 -11.15 8.39
N MET A 386 2.68 -11.13 7.64
CA MET A 386 1.43 -11.83 8.03
C MET A 386 1.64 -13.35 8.12
N ASN A 387 2.34 -13.94 7.17
CA ASN A 387 2.60 -15.38 7.17
C ASN A 387 3.56 -15.82 8.28
N LEU A 388 4.35 -14.91 8.87
CA LEU A 388 5.19 -15.20 10.04
C LEU A 388 4.47 -15.05 11.38
N LEU A 389 3.24 -14.54 11.40
CA LEU A 389 2.45 -14.49 12.63
C LEU A 389 2.18 -15.92 13.16
N PRO A 390 2.21 -16.13 14.48
CA PRO A 390 1.98 -17.45 15.08
C PRO A 390 0.48 -17.82 15.06
N ILE A 391 -0.15 -17.65 13.90
CA ILE A 391 -1.57 -17.96 13.67
C ILE A 391 -1.65 -19.37 13.06
N PRO A 392 -2.50 -20.26 13.60
CA PRO A 392 -2.73 -21.57 13.00
C PRO A 392 -3.13 -21.44 11.52
N ALA A 393 -2.74 -22.41 10.71
CA ALA A 393 -2.92 -22.43 9.26
C ALA A 393 -2.04 -21.47 8.44
N LEU A 394 -1.28 -20.57 9.06
CA LEU A 394 -0.19 -19.83 8.41
C LEU A 394 1.16 -20.51 8.64
N ASP A 395 2.17 -20.14 7.85
CA ASP A 395 3.53 -20.67 7.97
C ASP A 395 4.11 -20.46 9.37
N GLY A 396 3.92 -19.26 9.94
CA GLY A 396 4.35 -18.91 11.29
C GLY A 396 3.73 -19.79 12.37
N GLY A 397 2.49 -20.23 12.19
CA GLY A 397 1.86 -21.22 13.05
C GLY A 397 2.52 -22.59 12.95
N GLN A 398 2.92 -23.03 11.75
CA GLN A 398 3.64 -24.28 11.54
C GLN A 398 5.08 -24.19 12.11
N ILE A 399 5.74 -23.05 11.91
CA ILE A 399 7.05 -22.76 12.51
C ILE A 399 6.98 -22.85 14.04
N LEU A 400 5.92 -22.28 14.64
CA LEU A 400 5.72 -22.38 16.10
C LEU A 400 5.59 -23.83 16.57
N LEU A 401 4.82 -24.68 15.85
CA LEU A 401 4.74 -26.11 16.16
C LEU A 401 6.10 -26.79 16.04
N CYS A 402 6.89 -26.47 15.02
CA CYS A 402 8.26 -26.98 14.87
C CYS A 402 9.17 -26.57 16.03
N PHE A 403 9.08 -25.33 16.51
CA PHE A 403 9.83 -24.89 17.69
C PHE A 403 9.42 -25.64 18.96
N ILE A 404 8.12 -25.88 19.15
CA ILE A 404 7.61 -26.68 20.27
C ILE A 404 8.16 -28.12 20.18
N GLU A 405 8.18 -28.74 18.99
CA GLU A 405 8.78 -30.07 18.78
C GLU A 405 10.28 -30.10 19.12
N MET A 406 11.04 -29.06 18.71
CA MET A 406 12.46 -28.96 19.00
C MET A 406 12.75 -28.81 20.51
N ILE A 407 11.97 -28.00 21.22
CA ILE A 407 12.14 -27.81 22.67
C ILE A 407 11.74 -29.05 23.45
N ARG A 408 10.66 -29.72 23.07
CA ARG A 408 10.16 -30.92 23.77
C ARG A 408 10.91 -32.20 23.41
N GLY A 409 11.70 -32.20 22.34
CA GLY A 409 12.38 -33.40 21.82
C GLY A 409 11.43 -34.51 21.35
N LYS A 410 10.12 -34.20 21.18
CA LYS A 410 9.08 -35.15 20.77
C LYS A 410 8.13 -34.46 19.79
N LYS A 411 7.66 -35.21 18.78
CA LYS A 411 6.64 -34.72 17.82
C LYS A 411 5.36 -34.32 18.54
N VAL A 412 4.69 -33.29 18.05
CA VAL A 412 3.35 -32.91 18.49
C VAL A 412 2.39 -34.02 18.06
N GLN A 413 1.47 -34.38 18.95
CA GLN A 413 0.46 -35.41 18.63
C GLN A 413 -0.38 -34.96 17.44
N PRO A 414 -0.62 -35.83 16.43
CA PRO A 414 -1.39 -35.50 15.24
C PRO A 414 -2.74 -34.85 15.57
N LYS A 415 -3.49 -35.37 16.52
CA LYS A 415 -4.79 -34.84 16.96
C LYS A 415 -4.70 -33.38 17.43
N ILE A 416 -3.62 -33.00 18.09
CA ILE A 416 -3.41 -31.62 18.56
C ILE A 416 -3.08 -30.71 17.38
N ALA A 417 -2.20 -31.17 16.48
CA ALA A 417 -1.81 -30.42 15.27
C ALA A 417 -3.04 -30.20 14.36
N VAL A 418 -3.88 -31.22 14.16
CA VAL A 418 -5.14 -31.11 13.40
C VAL A 418 -6.08 -30.06 14.01
N ARG A 419 -6.37 -30.17 15.32
CA ARG A 419 -7.26 -29.21 16.00
C ARG A 419 -6.74 -27.79 15.89
N TYR A 420 -5.43 -27.60 16.07
CA TYR A 420 -4.77 -26.31 15.92
C TYR A 420 -4.98 -25.73 14.51
N GLN A 421 -4.78 -26.54 13.46
CA GLN A 421 -4.97 -26.11 12.07
C GLN A 421 -6.45 -25.80 11.76
N VAL A 422 -7.39 -26.65 12.21
CA VAL A 422 -8.84 -26.43 11.99
C VAL A 422 -9.31 -25.12 12.61
N ILE A 423 -8.87 -24.80 13.84
CA ILE A 423 -9.19 -23.53 14.48
C ILE A 423 -8.65 -22.36 13.67
N GLY A 424 -7.40 -22.44 13.22
CA GLY A 424 -6.79 -21.38 12.39
C GLY A 424 -7.49 -21.22 11.05
N PHE A 425 -7.83 -22.33 10.40
CA PHE A 425 -8.55 -22.32 9.13
C PHE A 425 -9.95 -21.71 9.26
N ALA A 426 -10.69 -22.05 10.31
CA ALA A 426 -11.99 -21.46 10.60
C ALA A 426 -11.88 -19.93 10.85
N PHE A 427 -10.84 -19.50 11.58
CA PHE A 427 -10.54 -18.08 11.78
C PHE A 427 -10.25 -17.37 10.46
N LEU A 428 -9.38 -17.95 9.61
CA LEU A 428 -9.02 -17.36 8.32
C LEU A 428 -10.21 -17.30 7.36
N ILE A 429 -11.06 -18.32 7.32
CA ILE A 429 -12.31 -18.30 6.53
C ILE A 429 -13.21 -17.15 6.99
N THR A 430 -13.40 -16.99 8.31
CA THR A 430 -14.24 -15.92 8.86
C THR A 430 -13.68 -14.55 8.46
N LEU A 431 -12.36 -14.36 8.57
CA LEU A 431 -11.70 -13.12 8.15
C LEU A 431 -11.83 -12.87 6.65
N MET A 432 -11.71 -13.93 5.83
CA MET A 432 -11.87 -13.85 4.37
C MET A 432 -13.30 -13.46 3.98
N ILE A 433 -14.32 -14.06 4.62
CA ILE A 433 -15.72 -13.69 4.37
C ILE A 433 -15.95 -12.23 4.74
N PHE A 434 -15.43 -11.77 5.87
CA PHE A 434 -15.51 -10.37 6.28
C PHE A 434 -14.84 -9.43 5.28
N ALA A 435 -13.64 -9.79 4.80
CA ALA A 435 -12.91 -9.01 3.80
C ALA A 435 -13.66 -8.97 2.45
N LEU A 436 -14.21 -10.10 1.98
CA LEU A 436 -15.02 -10.14 0.76
C LEU A 436 -16.29 -9.32 0.87
N PHE A 437 -16.95 -9.32 2.05
CA PHE A 437 -18.10 -8.45 2.30
C PHE A 437 -17.74 -6.96 2.18
N ASN A 438 -16.60 -6.56 2.75
CA ASN A 438 -16.09 -5.20 2.60
C ASN A 438 -15.73 -4.85 1.14
N ASP A 439 -15.19 -5.81 0.39
CA ASP A 439 -14.90 -5.62 -1.04
C ASP A 439 -16.17 -5.39 -1.86
N VAL A 440 -17.24 -6.14 -1.59
CA VAL A 440 -18.55 -5.95 -2.25
C VAL A 440 -19.11 -4.55 -1.93
N ILE A 441 -19.06 -4.13 -0.67
CA ILE A 441 -19.49 -2.77 -0.27
C ILE A 441 -18.67 -1.70 -1.01
N PHE A 442 -17.36 -1.91 -1.12
CA PHE A 442 -16.49 -1.01 -1.88
C PHE A 442 -16.89 -0.88 -3.34
N LEU A 443 -17.21 -2.01 -4.01
CA LEU A 443 -17.64 -2.01 -5.41
C LEU A 443 -19.01 -1.35 -5.63
N ILE A 444 -19.95 -1.50 -4.68
CA ILE A 444 -21.29 -0.89 -4.77
C ILE A 444 -21.24 0.63 -4.57
N LYS A 445 -20.34 1.12 -3.71
CA LYS A 445 -20.22 2.57 -3.39
C LYS A 445 -19.44 3.36 -4.43
N ARG A 446 -18.91 2.71 -5.45
CA ARG A 446 -18.14 3.29 -6.53
C ARG A 446 -18.96 3.44 -7.81
#